data_579c1a70d5b315d7da53eb65ddcddeb4
#
_entry.id   579c1a70d5b315d7da53eb65ddcddeb4
#
_cell.length_a   1.000
_cell.length_b   1.000
_cell.length_c   1.000
_cell.angle_alpha   90.00
_cell.angle_beta   90.00
_cell.angle_gamma   90.00
#
_symmetry.space_group_name_H-M   'P 1'
#
loop_
_entity.id
_entity.type
_entity.pdbx_description
1 polymer ?
#
loop_
_entity_poly.entity_id
_entity_poly.type
_entity_poly.pdbx_seq_one_letter_code
_entity_poly.pdbx_strand_id
1 'polypeptide(L)'
;MAYRSILLNLGIDGPIEPLTRVAVDLARRFDARLIGFCAADAPLPVTMAPEGAAIAAELWEQSRDEIRQRLASVRGEFESLVAGAVKTDWHGAIENPDHAVARSSRLADLVVTGASQGASTGDSYRTADPGSLILRAGRPVLVAARGAADLPIGKVVIAWKDTREARRAVADALPLLAMADEVTIVAIDRNPDDWMRDGVKDAASFLAGHGIKARTEVIKTDDDDGNRLVDFLASVSAELIVSGAYGHSRLREWVFGGVTRSLLDEVWLNRLMSS
;
A
#
# COMPACT_ATOMS: atom_id res chain seq x y z
N MET A 1 -11.16 16.93 -3.14
CA MET A 1 -9.69 16.89 -3.18
C MET A 1 -9.28 15.86 -4.21
N ALA A 2 -8.11 15.99 -4.86
CA ALA A 2 -7.62 14.99 -5.81
C ALA A 2 -6.13 14.75 -5.52
N TYR A 3 -5.63 13.55 -5.77
CA TYR A 3 -4.19 13.30 -5.72
C TYR A 3 -3.51 14.08 -6.86
N ARG A 4 -2.44 14.79 -6.58
CA ARG A 4 -1.66 15.56 -7.57
C ARG A 4 -0.37 14.86 -7.94
N SER A 5 0.09 13.95 -7.08
CA SER A 5 1.34 13.21 -7.24
C SER A 5 1.20 11.80 -6.68
N ILE A 6 1.61 10.82 -7.47
CA ILE A 6 1.55 9.40 -7.14
C ILE A 6 2.96 8.83 -7.22
N LEU A 7 3.44 8.22 -6.13
CA LEU A 7 4.69 7.47 -6.10
C LEU A 7 4.40 6.01 -6.38
N LEU A 8 4.96 5.47 -7.46
CA LEU A 8 4.87 4.07 -7.81
C LEU A 8 6.12 3.34 -7.36
N ASN A 9 6.01 2.51 -6.33
CA ASN A 9 7.10 1.66 -5.85
C ASN A 9 7.17 0.37 -6.67
N LEU A 10 8.23 0.22 -7.45
CA LEU A 10 8.50 -0.93 -8.30
C LEU A 10 9.53 -1.86 -7.66
N GLY A 11 9.29 -3.16 -7.74
CA GLY A 11 10.29 -4.16 -7.36
C GLY A 11 11.39 -4.27 -8.41
N ILE A 12 12.63 -4.49 -7.97
CA ILE A 12 13.78 -4.58 -8.89
C ILE A 12 13.78 -5.88 -9.71
N ASP A 13 13.19 -6.96 -9.20
CA ASP A 13 13.25 -8.31 -9.80
C ASP A 13 11.92 -8.78 -10.43
N GLY A 14 10.84 -8.08 -10.17
CA GLY A 14 9.51 -8.50 -10.61
C GLY A 14 9.11 -7.92 -11.97
N PRO A 15 8.02 -8.43 -12.55
CA PRO A 15 7.37 -7.77 -13.65
C PRO A 15 6.78 -6.45 -13.17
N ILE A 16 7.13 -5.34 -13.83
CA ILE A 16 6.65 -4.02 -13.43
C ILE A 16 5.39 -3.58 -14.21
N GLU A 17 5.09 -4.25 -15.32
CA GLU A 17 4.01 -3.87 -16.23
C GLU A 17 2.64 -3.78 -15.54
N PRO A 18 2.13 -4.80 -14.82
CA PRO A 18 0.80 -4.75 -14.25
C PRO A 18 0.63 -3.56 -13.30
N LEU A 19 1.56 -3.39 -12.36
CA LEU A 19 1.51 -2.32 -11.38
C LEU A 19 1.68 -0.94 -12.02
N THR A 20 2.52 -0.83 -13.05
CA THR A 20 2.68 0.42 -13.82
C THR A 20 1.38 0.80 -14.52
N ARG A 21 0.63 -0.16 -15.07
CA ARG A 21 -0.68 0.09 -15.69
C ARG A 21 -1.69 0.63 -14.68
N VAL A 22 -1.77 0.04 -13.48
CA VAL A 22 -2.60 0.54 -12.37
C VAL A 22 -2.26 1.99 -12.03
N ALA A 23 -0.97 2.31 -11.89
CA ALA A 23 -0.52 3.65 -11.53
C ALA A 23 -0.75 4.68 -12.64
N VAL A 24 -0.58 4.29 -13.90
CA VAL A 24 -0.89 5.15 -15.06
C VAL A 24 -2.39 5.43 -15.15
N ASP A 25 -3.24 4.43 -14.93
CA ASP A 25 -4.70 4.61 -14.92
C ASP A 25 -5.11 5.60 -13.80
N LEU A 26 -4.60 5.42 -12.59
CA LEU A 26 -4.82 6.36 -11.49
C LEU A 26 -4.33 7.78 -11.80
N ALA A 27 -3.12 7.89 -12.35
CA ALA A 27 -2.55 9.19 -12.69
C ALA A 27 -3.39 9.91 -13.76
N ARG A 28 -3.95 9.18 -14.73
CA ARG A 28 -4.89 9.73 -15.72
C ARG A 28 -6.20 10.20 -15.09
N ARG A 29 -6.81 9.37 -14.23
CA ARG A 29 -8.08 9.70 -13.57
C ARG A 29 -8.00 10.98 -12.75
N PHE A 30 -6.83 11.25 -12.14
CA PHE A 30 -6.62 12.41 -11.28
C PHE A 30 -5.85 13.57 -11.92
N ASP A 31 -5.42 13.45 -13.17
CA ASP A 31 -4.45 14.38 -13.80
C ASP A 31 -3.22 14.59 -12.91
N ALA A 32 -2.72 13.50 -12.35
CA ALA A 32 -1.61 13.47 -11.41
C ALA A 32 -0.27 13.24 -12.10
N ARG A 33 0.80 13.75 -11.49
CA ARG A 33 2.16 13.37 -11.84
C ARG A 33 2.47 11.98 -11.29
N LEU A 34 3.03 11.10 -12.12
CA LEU A 34 3.47 9.78 -11.73
C LEU A 34 4.99 9.76 -11.50
N ILE A 35 5.41 9.37 -10.30
CA ILE A 35 6.81 9.25 -9.93
C ILE A 35 7.15 7.76 -9.88
N GLY A 36 7.85 7.24 -10.89
CA GLY A 36 8.40 5.88 -10.85
C GLY A 36 9.55 5.82 -9.85
N PHE A 37 9.51 4.83 -8.98
CA PHE A 37 10.52 4.64 -7.94
C PHE A 37 10.94 3.17 -7.88
N CYS A 38 12.25 2.93 -7.79
CA CYS A 38 12.80 1.61 -7.51
C CYS A 38 14.02 1.72 -6.64
N ALA A 39 14.12 0.90 -5.62
CA ALA A 39 15.30 0.83 -4.76
C ALA A 39 15.69 -0.62 -4.48
N ALA A 40 16.98 -0.86 -4.38
CA ALA A 40 17.56 -2.10 -3.89
C ALA A 40 18.93 -1.82 -3.28
N ASP A 41 19.38 -2.71 -2.43
CA ASP A 41 20.72 -2.65 -1.83
C ASP A 41 21.37 -4.03 -1.84
N ALA A 42 22.67 -4.07 -1.62
CA ALA A 42 23.42 -5.28 -1.43
C ALA A 42 23.79 -5.44 0.07
N PRO A 43 23.54 -6.62 0.67
CA PRO A 43 23.95 -6.85 2.05
C PRO A 43 25.46 -6.69 2.20
N LEU A 44 25.89 -6.03 3.27
CA LEU A 44 27.30 -5.95 3.59
C LEU A 44 27.84 -7.34 3.89
N PRO A 45 28.92 -7.76 3.23
CA PRO A 45 29.49 -9.07 3.48
C PRO A 45 30.08 -9.14 4.90
N VAL A 46 29.72 -10.18 5.63
CA VAL A 46 30.29 -10.46 6.96
C VAL A 46 31.49 -11.37 6.76
N THR A 47 32.68 -10.85 7.04
CA THR A 47 33.91 -11.65 7.02
C THR A 47 34.45 -11.84 8.43
N MET A 48 34.81 -13.09 8.79
CA MET A 48 35.40 -13.40 10.07
C MET A 48 36.94 -13.35 10.05
N ALA A 49 37.54 -13.27 8.86
CA ALA A 49 38.97 -13.25 8.67
C ALA A 49 39.43 -12.05 7.83
N PRO A 50 40.52 -11.36 8.23
CA PRO A 50 41.00 -10.20 7.46
C PRO A 50 41.36 -10.52 6.00
N GLU A 51 41.84 -11.73 5.73
CA GLU A 51 42.24 -12.17 4.39
C GLU A 51 41.05 -12.25 3.42
N GLY A 52 39.81 -12.45 3.94
CA GLY A 52 38.59 -12.48 3.15
C GLY A 52 38.01 -11.10 2.83
N ALA A 53 38.45 -10.05 3.50
CA ALA A 53 37.84 -8.73 3.40
C ALA A 53 37.94 -8.10 1.99
N ALA A 54 39.09 -8.31 1.32
CA ALA A 54 39.25 -7.77 -0.05
C ALA A 54 38.33 -8.45 -1.06
N ILE A 55 38.22 -9.78 -1.00
CA ILE A 55 37.31 -10.55 -1.88
C ILE A 55 35.86 -10.19 -1.58
N ALA A 56 35.49 -10.06 -0.33
CA ALA A 56 34.16 -9.67 0.09
C ALA A 56 33.79 -8.25 -0.40
N ALA A 57 34.72 -7.31 -0.34
CA ALA A 57 34.53 -5.96 -0.86
C ALA A 57 34.32 -5.96 -2.39
N GLU A 58 35.10 -6.76 -3.13
CA GLU A 58 34.96 -6.90 -4.59
C GLU A 58 33.58 -7.48 -4.95
N LEU A 59 33.15 -8.56 -4.29
CA LEU A 59 31.82 -9.16 -4.49
C LEU A 59 30.69 -8.19 -4.17
N TRP A 60 30.85 -7.39 -3.12
CA TRP A 60 29.86 -6.38 -2.76
C TRP A 60 29.76 -5.28 -3.82
N GLU A 61 30.89 -4.79 -4.34
CA GLU A 61 30.88 -3.81 -5.43
C GLU A 61 30.26 -4.39 -6.70
N GLN A 62 30.56 -5.64 -7.04
CA GLN A 62 29.91 -6.32 -8.17
C GLN A 62 28.39 -6.39 -8.00
N SER A 63 27.89 -6.77 -6.82
CA SER A 63 26.47 -6.80 -6.53
C SER A 63 25.81 -5.42 -6.68
N ARG A 64 26.49 -4.36 -6.27
CA ARG A 64 26.00 -2.98 -6.44
C ARG A 64 25.99 -2.55 -7.90
N ASP A 65 26.95 -2.98 -8.69
CA ASP A 65 26.98 -2.71 -10.13
C ASP A 65 25.85 -3.42 -10.86
N GLU A 66 25.54 -4.67 -10.51
CA GLU A 66 24.37 -5.39 -11.01
C GLU A 66 23.07 -4.66 -10.66
N ILE A 67 22.95 -4.16 -9.43
CA ILE A 67 21.80 -3.35 -9.01
C ILE A 67 21.69 -2.08 -9.86
N ARG A 68 22.80 -1.35 -10.12
CA ARG A 68 22.79 -0.16 -10.99
C ARG A 68 22.28 -0.47 -12.39
N GLN A 69 22.77 -1.56 -12.98
CA GLN A 69 22.33 -1.99 -14.31
C GLN A 69 20.84 -2.37 -14.32
N ARG A 70 20.39 -3.07 -13.27
CA ARG A 70 18.99 -3.46 -13.16
C ARG A 70 18.07 -2.27 -12.96
N LEU A 71 18.46 -1.28 -12.13
CA LEU A 71 17.72 -0.02 -11.96
C LEU A 71 17.59 0.74 -13.29
N ALA A 72 18.65 0.77 -14.12
CA ALA A 72 18.59 1.39 -15.46
C ALA A 72 17.62 0.63 -16.39
N SER A 73 17.61 -0.71 -16.33
CA SER A 73 16.66 -1.54 -17.09
C SER A 73 15.21 -1.29 -16.68
N VAL A 74 14.93 -1.28 -15.36
CA VAL A 74 13.59 -1.02 -14.82
C VAL A 74 13.11 0.39 -15.20
N ARG A 75 14.00 1.37 -15.18
CA ARG A 75 13.70 2.72 -15.66
C ARG A 75 13.28 2.72 -17.12
N GLY A 76 14.05 2.09 -18.01
CA GLY A 76 13.73 2.03 -19.44
C GLY A 76 12.40 1.33 -19.72
N GLU A 77 12.11 0.25 -19.00
CA GLU A 77 10.84 -0.46 -19.08
C GLU A 77 9.68 0.43 -18.61
N PHE A 78 9.82 1.11 -17.46
CA PHE A 78 8.83 2.06 -16.96
C PHE A 78 8.55 3.19 -17.95
N GLU A 79 9.59 3.85 -18.47
CA GLU A 79 9.46 4.93 -19.45
C GLU A 79 8.76 4.44 -20.74
N SER A 80 9.04 3.22 -21.17
CA SER A 80 8.35 2.58 -22.31
C SER A 80 6.88 2.29 -22.04
N LEU A 81 6.55 1.77 -20.86
CA LEU A 81 5.17 1.46 -20.47
C LEU A 81 4.30 2.70 -20.29
N VAL A 82 4.87 3.79 -19.79
CA VAL A 82 4.14 5.06 -19.65
C VAL A 82 3.95 5.75 -21.00
N ALA A 83 4.93 5.67 -21.89
CA ALA A 83 4.89 6.18 -23.27
C ALA A 83 4.27 7.60 -23.42
N GLY A 84 4.54 8.50 -22.46
CA GLY A 84 4.03 9.88 -22.49
C GLY A 84 2.54 10.03 -22.12
N ALA A 85 1.91 8.97 -21.64
CA ALA A 85 0.48 8.97 -21.28
C ALA A 85 0.13 9.92 -20.14
N VAL A 86 1.10 10.18 -19.23
CA VAL A 86 1.01 11.10 -18.08
C VAL A 86 2.36 11.78 -17.85
N LYS A 87 2.38 12.86 -17.06
CA LYS A 87 3.64 13.50 -16.64
C LYS A 87 4.36 12.57 -15.68
N THR A 88 5.65 12.30 -15.93
CA THR A 88 6.43 11.37 -15.13
C THR A 88 7.76 11.94 -14.68
N ASP A 89 8.21 11.42 -13.53
CA ASP A 89 9.59 11.50 -13.06
C ASP A 89 10.08 10.09 -12.71
N TRP A 90 11.39 9.92 -12.60
CA TRP A 90 12.01 8.68 -12.16
C TRP A 90 13.04 8.90 -11.06
N HIS A 91 12.98 8.07 -10.03
CA HIS A 91 13.98 8.03 -8.97
C HIS A 91 14.43 6.59 -8.73
N GLY A 92 15.73 6.33 -8.86
CA GLY A 92 16.36 5.06 -8.48
C GLY A 92 17.30 5.26 -7.29
N ALA A 93 17.36 4.30 -6.37
CA ALA A 93 18.26 4.36 -5.23
C ALA A 93 18.96 3.03 -4.96
N ILE A 94 20.25 3.07 -4.60
CA ILE A 94 20.99 1.92 -4.06
C ILE A 94 21.04 2.08 -2.55
N GLU A 95 19.98 1.62 -1.91
CA GLU A 95 19.68 1.84 -0.49
C GLU A 95 18.61 0.85 -0.07
N ASN A 96 18.48 0.60 1.23
CA ASN A 96 17.40 -0.23 1.76
C ASN A 96 16.04 0.26 1.22
N PRO A 97 15.25 -0.62 0.56
CA PRO A 97 14.01 -0.23 -0.12
C PRO A 97 12.99 0.45 0.80
N ASP A 98 12.77 -0.06 2.02
CA ASP A 98 11.79 0.52 2.96
C ASP A 98 12.11 1.96 3.31
N HIS A 99 13.38 2.23 3.59
CA HIS A 99 13.83 3.58 3.95
C HIS A 99 13.78 4.52 2.74
N ALA A 100 14.19 4.03 1.59
CA ALA A 100 14.23 4.81 0.36
C ALA A 100 12.81 5.24 -0.10
N VAL A 101 11.84 4.29 -0.10
CA VAL A 101 10.45 4.59 -0.43
C VAL A 101 9.82 5.54 0.60
N ALA A 102 9.99 5.25 1.90
CA ALA A 102 9.45 6.09 2.97
C ALA A 102 9.98 7.54 2.88
N ARG A 103 11.27 7.71 2.56
CA ARG A 103 11.84 9.05 2.34
C ARG A 103 11.25 9.73 1.10
N SER A 104 11.05 8.98 0.02
CA SER A 104 10.54 9.51 -1.26
C SER A 104 9.03 9.78 -1.22
N SER A 105 8.28 9.15 -0.30
CA SER A 105 6.84 9.38 -0.12
C SER A 105 6.47 10.83 0.18
N ARG A 106 7.42 11.64 0.71
CA ARG A 106 7.25 13.09 0.90
C ARG A 106 6.94 13.86 -0.39
N LEU A 107 7.25 13.27 -1.55
CA LEU A 107 7.02 13.87 -2.87
C LEU A 107 5.64 13.58 -3.44
N ALA A 108 4.85 12.74 -2.77
CA ALA A 108 3.59 12.23 -3.29
C ALA A 108 2.42 12.38 -2.31
N ASP A 109 1.21 12.37 -2.85
CA ASP A 109 -0.03 12.33 -2.08
C ASP A 109 -0.49 10.90 -1.82
N LEU A 110 -0.09 9.96 -2.69
CA LEU A 110 -0.41 8.54 -2.64
C LEU A 110 0.83 7.71 -3.01
N VAL A 111 1.09 6.65 -2.26
CA VAL A 111 2.07 5.63 -2.62
C VAL A 111 1.34 4.41 -3.17
N VAL A 112 1.75 3.92 -4.33
CA VAL A 112 1.24 2.67 -4.94
C VAL A 112 2.33 1.62 -4.88
N THR A 113 2.02 0.45 -4.37
CA THR A 113 2.93 -0.70 -4.33
C THR A 113 2.19 -1.98 -4.65
N GLY A 114 2.89 -3.02 -5.07
CA GLY A 114 2.31 -4.34 -5.30
C GLY A 114 2.15 -5.14 -4.02
N ALA A 115 1.23 -6.10 -4.04
CA ALA A 115 1.13 -7.12 -3.00
C ALA A 115 2.35 -8.03 -3.08
N SER A 116 3.14 -8.06 -2.01
CA SER A 116 4.18 -9.09 -1.83
C SER A 116 3.53 -10.45 -1.53
N GLN A 117 4.29 -11.53 -1.67
CA GLN A 117 3.85 -12.85 -1.21
C GLN A 117 3.91 -12.90 0.32
N GLY A 118 2.78 -12.60 1.00
CA GLY A 118 2.72 -12.58 2.45
C GLY A 118 3.37 -11.34 3.08
N ALA A 119 3.05 -11.06 4.34
CA ALA A 119 3.47 -9.85 5.04
C ALA A 119 4.98 -9.75 5.34
N SER A 120 5.82 -10.73 4.95
CA SER A 120 7.24 -10.75 5.35
C SER A 120 8.16 -11.64 4.50
N THR A 121 7.87 -11.92 3.25
CA THR A 121 8.65 -12.93 2.48
C THR A 121 9.49 -12.38 1.33
N GLY A 122 9.67 -11.06 1.26
CA GLY A 122 10.60 -10.46 0.31
C GLY A 122 12.02 -10.38 0.87
N ASP A 123 13.01 -10.46 -0.01
CA ASP A 123 14.36 -10.04 0.34
C ASP A 123 14.33 -8.53 0.65
N SER A 124 14.54 -8.17 1.91
CA SER A 124 14.50 -6.78 2.40
C SER A 124 15.54 -5.85 1.75
N TYR A 125 16.49 -6.42 1.05
CA TYR A 125 17.46 -5.68 0.25
C TYR A 125 16.96 -5.39 -1.18
N ARG A 126 15.93 -6.10 -1.65
CA ARG A 126 15.47 -6.03 -3.04
C ARG A 126 14.03 -5.57 -3.21
N THR A 127 13.25 -5.61 -2.14
CA THR A 127 11.86 -5.17 -2.20
C THR A 127 11.42 -4.51 -0.89
N ALA A 128 10.57 -3.49 -0.99
CA ALA A 128 9.99 -2.85 0.18
C ALA A 128 8.82 -3.67 0.71
N ASP A 129 8.75 -3.80 2.05
CA ASP A 129 7.64 -4.44 2.73
C ASP A 129 6.42 -3.50 2.81
N PRO A 130 5.24 -3.87 2.27
CA PRO A 130 4.05 -3.02 2.32
C PRO A 130 3.65 -2.61 3.74
N GLY A 131 3.79 -3.51 4.72
CA GLY A 131 3.49 -3.20 6.12
C GLY A 131 4.42 -2.14 6.70
N SER A 132 5.71 -2.24 6.39
CA SER A 132 6.72 -1.23 6.75
C SER A 132 6.44 0.12 6.08
N LEU A 133 6.04 0.11 4.79
CA LEU A 133 5.68 1.33 4.07
C LEU A 133 4.48 2.03 4.70
N ILE A 134 3.42 1.31 5.04
CA ILE A 134 2.22 1.89 5.68
C ILE A 134 2.60 2.62 6.98
N LEU A 135 3.50 2.05 7.77
CA LEU A 135 3.95 2.65 9.03
C LEU A 135 4.83 3.89 8.83
N ARG A 136 5.64 3.93 7.77
CA ARG A 136 6.74 4.88 7.62
C ARG A 136 6.48 5.98 6.60
N ALA A 137 5.62 5.74 5.61
CA ALA A 137 5.41 6.66 4.50
C ALA A 137 4.78 8.00 4.92
N GLY A 138 3.97 8.02 5.98
CA GLY A 138 3.20 9.21 6.38
C GLY A 138 2.24 9.68 5.27
N ARG A 139 1.92 8.80 4.34
CA ARG A 139 1.01 8.95 3.21
C ARG A 139 0.14 7.70 3.09
N PRO A 140 -1.07 7.80 2.52
CA PRO A 140 -1.83 6.61 2.21
C PRO A 140 -1.05 5.70 1.25
N VAL A 141 -1.11 4.40 1.51
CA VAL A 141 -0.47 3.38 0.69
C VAL A 141 -1.56 2.53 0.04
N LEU A 142 -1.61 2.53 -1.27
CA LEU A 142 -2.41 1.62 -2.07
C LEU A 142 -1.57 0.38 -2.39
N VAL A 143 -1.94 -0.74 -1.79
CA VAL A 143 -1.37 -2.04 -2.10
C VAL A 143 -2.27 -2.69 -3.15
N ALA A 144 -1.82 -2.72 -4.41
CA ALA A 144 -2.57 -3.30 -5.51
C ALA A 144 -2.65 -4.83 -5.39
N ALA A 145 -3.77 -5.39 -5.83
CA ALA A 145 -3.93 -6.83 -5.92
C ALA A 145 -2.87 -7.46 -6.84
N ARG A 146 -2.54 -8.73 -6.59
CA ARG A 146 -1.53 -9.43 -7.40
C ARG A 146 -1.99 -9.53 -8.85
N GLY A 147 -1.14 -9.09 -9.78
CA GLY A 147 -1.39 -9.18 -11.21
C GLY A 147 -2.49 -8.23 -11.72
N ALA A 148 -3.01 -7.35 -10.86
CA ALA A 148 -3.96 -6.32 -11.29
C ALA A 148 -3.30 -5.40 -12.34
N ALA A 149 -3.97 -5.23 -13.48
CA ALA A 149 -3.56 -4.31 -14.55
C ALA A 149 -4.42 -3.03 -14.57
N ASP A 150 -5.46 -2.98 -13.75
CA ASP A 150 -6.35 -1.85 -13.52
C ASP A 150 -6.74 -1.78 -12.04
N LEU A 151 -7.35 -0.69 -11.63
CA LEU A 151 -7.89 -0.53 -10.29
C LEU A 151 -9.41 -0.37 -10.39
N PRO A 152 -10.18 -1.47 -10.26
CA PRO A 152 -11.61 -1.37 -10.09
C PRO A 152 -11.92 -0.74 -8.73
N ILE A 153 -12.85 0.22 -8.72
CA ILE A 153 -13.31 0.95 -7.54
C ILE A 153 -14.83 1.12 -7.51
N GLY A 154 -15.58 0.29 -8.22
CA GLY A 154 -17.03 0.31 -8.20
C GLY A 154 -17.58 -0.02 -6.82
N LYS A 155 -17.04 -1.06 -6.15
CA LYS A 155 -17.47 -1.49 -4.82
C LYS A 155 -16.36 -1.32 -3.80
N VAL A 156 -16.50 -0.31 -2.95
CA VAL A 156 -15.52 0.03 -1.92
C VAL A 156 -16.06 -0.28 -0.53
N VAL A 157 -15.29 -0.99 0.27
CA VAL A 157 -15.59 -1.24 1.68
C VAL A 157 -14.63 -0.45 2.56
N ILE A 158 -15.16 0.23 3.57
CA ILE A 158 -14.40 0.91 4.60
C ILE A 158 -14.47 0.06 5.87
N ALA A 159 -13.33 -0.53 6.30
CA ALA A 159 -13.22 -1.19 7.58
C ALA A 159 -13.07 -0.13 8.67
N TRP A 160 -14.14 0.04 9.45
CA TRP A 160 -14.22 1.08 10.45
C TRP A 160 -13.96 0.54 11.86
N LYS A 161 -13.05 1.18 12.54
CA LYS A 161 -12.89 1.13 13.98
C LYS A 161 -12.62 2.56 14.42
N ASP A 162 -13.24 3.04 15.51
CA ASP A 162 -13.07 4.45 15.92
C ASP A 162 -11.66 4.71 16.45
N THR A 163 -10.72 4.78 15.54
CA THR A 163 -9.30 5.10 15.77
C THR A 163 -8.86 6.26 14.91
N ARG A 164 -7.76 6.88 15.29
CA ARG A 164 -7.13 7.96 14.53
C ARG A 164 -6.78 7.52 13.11
N GLU A 165 -6.25 6.31 12.96
CA GLU A 165 -5.80 5.71 11.71
C GLU A 165 -6.98 5.44 10.77
N ALA A 166 -8.11 4.95 11.29
CA ALA A 166 -9.32 4.74 10.48
C ALA A 166 -9.90 6.08 9.97
N ARG A 167 -9.98 7.08 10.85
CA ARG A 167 -10.41 8.43 10.45
C ARG A 167 -9.51 9.03 9.38
N ARG A 168 -8.19 8.82 9.50
CA ARG A 168 -7.21 9.27 8.51
C ARG A 168 -7.39 8.52 7.20
N ALA A 169 -7.50 7.20 7.23
CA ALA A 169 -7.70 6.39 6.03
C ALA A 169 -8.95 6.82 5.24
N VAL A 170 -10.05 7.11 5.93
CA VAL A 170 -11.28 7.62 5.28
C VAL A 170 -11.02 8.98 4.61
N ALA A 171 -10.35 9.91 5.30
CA ALA A 171 -10.03 11.22 4.74
C ALA A 171 -9.08 11.12 3.54
N ASP A 172 -8.05 10.29 3.64
CA ASP A 172 -7.09 10.04 2.56
C ASP A 172 -7.74 9.35 1.34
N ALA A 173 -8.79 8.54 1.56
CA ALA A 173 -9.51 7.81 0.53
C ALA A 173 -10.56 8.64 -0.22
N LEU A 174 -10.92 9.83 0.25
CA LEU A 174 -12.01 10.65 -0.35
C LEU A 174 -11.93 10.76 -1.89
N PRO A 175 -10.75 10.94 -2.51
CA PRO A 175 -10.66 11.01 -3.97
C PRO A 175 -11.12 9.72 -4.68
N LEU A 176 -10.82 8.55 -4.12
CA LEU A 176 -11.25 7.25 -4.66
C LEU A 176 -12.72 6.99 -4.34
N LEU A 177 -13.14 7.27 -3.11
CA LEU A 177 -14.53 7.08 -2.67
C LEU A 177 -15.52 7.91 -3.48
N ALA A 178 -15.11 9.10 -3.94
CA ALA A 178 -15.95 9.96 -4.80
C ALA A 178 -16.16 9.37 -6.21
N MET A 179 -15.41 8.37 -6.61
CA MET A 179 -15.51 7.68 -7.89
C MET A 179 -16.20 6.32 -7.76
N ALA A 180 -16.49 5.87 -6.54
CA ALA A 180 -17.10 4.57 -6.29
C ALA A 180 -18.60 4.58 -6.60
N ASP A 181 -19.10 3.46 -7.14
CA ASP A 181 -20.54 3.25 -7.37
C ASP A 181 -21.26 2.91 -6.06
N GLU A 182 -20.60 2.09 -5.22
CA GLU A 182 -21.12 1.66 -3.93
C GLU A 182 -20.02 1.80 -2.85
N VAL A 183 -20.38 2.45 -1.75
CA VAL A 183 -19.52 2.55 -0.57
C VAL A 183 -20.23 1.92 0.62
N THR A 184 -19.57 0.99 1.31
CA THR A 184 -20.07 0.37 2.54
C THR A 184 -19.08 0.56 3.68
N ILE A 185 -19.55 1.09 4.81
CA ILE A 185 -18.79 1.17 6.05
C ILE A 185 -19.14 -0.06 6.88
N VAL A 186 -18.15 -0.87 7.23
CA VAL A 186 -18.35 -2.05 8.08
C VAL A 186 -17.56 -1.93 9.36
N ALA A 187 -18.22 -2.18 10.49
CA ALA A 187 -17.59 -2.38 11.80
C ALA A 187 -17.87 -3.80 12.28
N ILE A 188 -16.85 -4.46 12.80
CA ILE A 188 -16.92 -5.85 13.28
C ILE A 188 -16.42 -5.89 14.72
N ASP A 189 -17.22 -6.49 15.62
CA ASP A 189 -16.84 -6.67 17.02
C ASP A 189 -17.63 -7.84 17.64
N ARG A 190 -17.08 -8.40 18.71
CA ARG A 190 -17.77 -9.45 19.50
C ARG A 190 -19.02 -8.93 20.21
N ASN A 191 -18.96 -7.71 20.71
CA ASN A 191 -20.05 -7.08 21.45
C ASN A 191 -20.27 -5.64 20.95
N PRO A 192 -20.87 -5.46 19.75
CA PRO A 192 -21.14 -4.14 19.22
C PRO A 192 -22.02 -3.32 20.16
N ASP A 193 -21.52 -2.19 20.63
CA ASP A 193 -22.21 -1.26 21.51
C ASP A 193 -22.76 -0.05 20.73
N ASP A 194 -23.46 0.84 21.45
CA ASP A 194 -24.03 2.04 20.86
C ASP A 194 -22.94 3.03 20.40
N TRP A 195 -21.79 3.08 21.11
CA TRP A 195 -20.67 3.91 20.73
C TRP A 195 -20.13 3.53 19.35
N MET A 196 -19.96 2.24 19.08
CA MET A 196 -19.55 1.75 17.78
C MET A 196 -20.57 2.10 16.69
N ARG A 197 -21.87 1.91 16.98
CA ARG A 197 -22.96 2.23 16.04
C ARG A 197 -23.00 3.71 15.70
N ASP A 198 -22.79 4.58 16.67
CA ASP A 198 -22.76 6.01 16.48
C ASP A 198 -21.49 6.43 15.72
N GLY A 199 -20.34 5.85 16.01
CA GLY A 199 -19.11 6.08 15.25
C GLY A 199 -19.22 5.72 13.75
N VAL A 200 -19.95 4.64 13.42
CA VAL A 200 -20.26 4.26 12.03
C VAL A 200 -21.19 5.28 11.36
N LYS A 201 -22.22 5.76 12.08
CA LYS A 201 -23.13 6.80 11.56
C LYS A 201 -22.40 8.13 11.35
N ASP A 202 -21.51 8.50 12.27
CA ASP A 202 -20.72 9.72 12.14
C ASP A 202 -19.78 9.65 10.95
N ALA A 203 -19.14 8.51 10.71
CA ALA A 203 -18.34 8.28 9.51
C ALA A 203 -19.18 8.39 8.22
N ALA A 204 -20.40 7.85 8.22
CA ALA A 204 -21.31 7.99 7.08
C ALA A 204 -21.75 9.46 6.87
N SER A 205 -22.00 10.18 7.96
CA SER A 205 -22.34 11.61 7.93
C SER A 205 -21.18 12.45 7.41
N PHE A 206 -19.95 12.13 7.81
CA PHE A 206 -18.75 12.76 7.27
C PHE A 206 -18.65 12.56 5.74
N LEU A 207 -18.84 11.33 5.25
CA LEU A 207 -18.84 11.05 3.81
C LEU A 207 -19.95 11.77 3.07
N ALA A 208 -21.15 11.84 3.67
CA ALA A 208 -22.28 12.57 3.08
C ALA A 208 -21.97 14.07 2.93
N GLY A 209 -21.22 14.67 3.87
CA GLY A 209 -20.71 16.04 3.74
C GLY A 209 -19.77 16.25 2.55
N HIS A 210 -19.16 15.17 2.04
CA HIS A 210 -18.35 15.15 0.81
C HIS A 210 -19.11 14.69 -0.44
N GLY A 211 -20.44 14.52 -0.34
CA GLY A 211 -21.28 14.06 -1.43
C GLY A 211 -21.25 12.55 -1.69
N ILE A 212 -20.64 11.78 -0.80
CA ILE A 212 -20.49 10.33 -0.91
C ILE A 212 -21.57 9.65 -0.05
N LYS A 213 -22.40 8.83 -0.69
CA LYS A 213 -23.41 8.03 0.01
C LYS A 213 -22.79 6.69 0.41
N ALA A 214 -22.85 6.36 1.70
CA ALA A 214 -22.36 5.10 2.22
C ALA A 214 -23.47 4.31 2.92
N ARG A 215 -23.50 2.99 2.71
CA ARG A 215 -24.24 2.05 3.53
C ARG A 215 -23.45 1.74 4.79
N THR A 216 -24.12 1.35 5.84
CA THR A 216 -23.47 1.03 7.14
C THR A 216 -23.87 -0.37 7.58
N GLU A 217 -22.86 -1.15 7.98
CA GLU A 217 -23.02 -2.50 8.51
C GLU A 217 -22.28 -2.63 9.84
N VAL A 218 -22.94 -3.20 10.84
CA VAL A 218 -22.31 -3.56 12.11
C VAL A 218 -22.50 -5.05 12.33
N ILE A 219 -21.42 -5.78 12.27
CA ILE A 219 -21.41 -7.24 12.29
C ILE A 219 -20.94 -7.71 13.67
N LYS A 220 -21.78 -8.50 14.33
CA LYS A 220 -21.37 -9.25 15.52
C LYS A 220 -20.68 -10.54 15.10
N THR A 221 -19.53 -10.87 15.70
CA THR A 221 -18.82 -12.12 15.46
C THR A 221 -18.24 -12.66 16.77
N ASP A 222 -18.21 -13.99 16.89
CA ASP A 222 -17.47 -14.67 17.94
C ASP A 222 -16.12 -15.19 17.45
N ASP A 223 -15.89 -15.11 16.13
CA ASP A 223 -14.65 -15.46 15.45
C ASP A 223 -13.61 -14.32 15.46
N ASP A 224 -12.48 -14.55 14.79
CA ASP A 224 -11.45 -13.52 14.56
C ASP A 224 -11.99 -12.42 13.64
N ASP A 225 -11.86 -11.17 14.07
CA ASP A 225 -12.37 -9.99 13.35
C ASP A 225 -11.78 -9.88 11.92
N GLY A 226 -10.52 -10.31 11.74
CA GLY A 226 -9.84 -10.28 10.44
C GLY A 226 -10.44 -11.26 9.45
N ASN A 227 -10.64 -12.51 9.87
CA ASN A 227 -11.24 -13.54 9.03
C ASN A 227 -12.69 -13.15 8.67
N ARG A 228 -13.45 -12.68 9.66
CA ARG A 228 -14.83 -12.24 9.42
C ARG A 228 -14.92 -11.08 8.43
N LEU A 229 -13.93 -10.15 8.48
CA LEU A 229 -13.85 -9.07 7.52
C LEU A 229 -13.56 -9.59 6.11
N VAL A 230 -12.61 -10.52 5.96
CA VAL A 230 -12.27 -11.13 4.66
C VAL A 230 -13.50 -11.84 4.05
N ASP A 231 -14.24 -12.62 4.85
CA ASP A 231 -15.49 -13.25 4.42
C ASP A 231 -16.54 -12.25 3.96
N PHE A 232 -16.69 -11.14 4.71
CA PHE A 232 -17.60 -10.06 4.32
C PHE A 232 -17.19 -9.43 3.00
N LEU A 233 -15.90 -9.10 2.82
CA LEU A 233 -15.36 -8.52 1.58
C LEU A 233 -15.65 -9.43 0.36
N ALA A 234 -15.45 -10.74 0.52
CA ALA A 234 -15.76 -11.72 -0.53
C ALA A 234 -17.27 -11.75 -0.82
N SER A 235 -18.13 -11.75 0.22
CA SER A 235 -19.59 -11.84 0.06
C SER A 235 -20.20 -10.65 -0.70
N VAL A 236 -19.62 -9.46 -0.57
CA VAL A 236 -20.07 -8.25 -1.29
C VAL A 236 -19.31 -8.02 -2.59
N SER A 237 -18.35 -8.89 -2.92
CA SER A 237 -17.45 -8.73 -4.07
C SER A 237 -16.74 -7.37 -4.05
N ALA A 238 -16.12 -7.05 -2.91
CA ALA A 238 -15.39 -5.80 -2.75
C ALA A 238 -14.18 -5.73 -3.71
N GLU A 239 -13.99 -4.59 -4.34
CA GLU A 239 -12.87 -4.33 -5.27
C GLU A 239 -11.74 -3.56 -4.61
N LEU A 240 -12.09 -2.75 -3.61
CA LEU A 240 -11.15 -1.98 -2.81
C LEU A 240 -11.60 -1.98 -1.34
N ILE A 241 -10.65 -2.20 -0.44
CA ILE A 241 -10.85 -1.91 0.99
C ILE A 241 -10.06 -0.68 1.40
N VAL A 242 -10.69 0.16 2.23
CA VAL A 242 -10.07 1.29 2.93
C VAL A 242 -9.98 0.93 4.41
N SER A 243 -8.79 0.98 4.99
CA SER A 243 -8.58 0.63 6.40
C SER A 243 -7.51 1.49 7.03
N GLY A 244 -7.73 1.85 8.29
CA GLY A 244 -6.64 2.26 9.18
C GLY A 244 -5.71 1.07 9.44
N ALA A 245 -4.45 1.35 9.66
CA ALA A 245 -3.46 0.34 10.01
C ALA A 245 -2.78 0.68 11.33
N TYR A 246 -2.49 -0.35 12.14
CA TYR A 246 -1.70 -0.22 13.39
C TYR A 246 -2.30 0.65 14.51
N GLY A 247 -3.61 0.80 14.58
CA GLY A 247 -4.34 1.67 15.53
C GLY A 247 -4.32 1.27 17.01
N HIS A 248 -3.60 0.24 17.40
CA HIS A 248 -3.38 -0.12 18.79
C HIS A 248 -1.95 0.17 19.25
N SER A 249 -1.80 0.82 20.41
CA SER A 249 -0.58 1.33 21.06
C SER A 249 0.50 0.28 21.41
N ARG A 250 0.69 -0.75 20.61
CA ARG A 250 1.76 -1.73 20.78
C ARG A 250 2.99 -1.39 19.97
N LEU A 251 3.52 -0.18 20.19
CA LEU A 251 4.76 0.35 19.64
C LEU A 251 6.04 -0.43 20.07
N ARG A 252 5.93 -1.51 20.82
CA ARG A 252 7.11 -2.17 21.39
C ARG A 252 7.41 -3.58 20.86
N GLU A 253 6.48 -4.19 20.16
CA GLU A 253 6.73 -5.49 19.53
C GLU A 253 6.10 -5.47 18.14
N TRP A 254 6.83 -5.94 17.17
CA TRP A 254 6.47 -6.13 15.76
C TRP A 254 5.24 -7.07 15.57
N VAL A 255 4.17 -6.83 16.32
CA VAL A 255 2.95 -7.61 16.24
C VAL A 255 1.93 -6.82 15.43
N PHE A 256 1.81 -7.18 14.15
CA PHE A 256 0.72 -6.75 13.29
C PHE A 256 -0.61 -6.97 14.01
N GLY A 257 -1.50 -5.98 14.08
CA GLY A 257 -2.88 -6.20 14.52
C GLY A 257 -3.51 -7.26 13.61
N GLY A 258 -4.28 -8.19 14.17
CA GLY A 258 -4.84 -9.32 13.42
C GLY A 258 -5.46 -8.91 12.09
N VAL A 259 -6.33 -7.89 12.10
CA VAL A 259 -7.00 -7.36 10.90
C VAL A 259 -6.01 -6.82 9.85
N THR A 260 -5.01 -6.02 10.27
CA THR A 260 -4.01 -5.47 9.32
C THR A 260 -3.23 -6.58 8.63
N ARG A 261 -2.85 -7.62 9.39
CA ARG A 261 -2.14 -8.78 8.85
C ARG A 261 -3.03 -9.57 7.89
N SER A 262 -4.26 -9.92 8.31
CA SER A 262 -5.19 -10.62 7.43
C SER A 262 -5.41 -9.89 6.12
N LEU A 263 -5.57 -8.56 6.16
CA LEU A 263 -5.70 -7.75 4.95
C LEU A 263 -4.44 -7.74 4.08
N LEU A 264 -3.25 -7.72 4.67
CA LEU A 264 -1.99 -7.74 3.89
C LEU A 264 -1.73 -9.12 3.27
N ASP A 265 -2.22 -10.19 3.86
CA ASP A 265 -2.12 -11.55 3.32
C ASP A 265 -3.08 -11.79 2.14
N GLU A 266 -4.15 -10.98 2.00
CA GLU A 266 -5.13 -11.10 0.92
C GLU A 266 -4.65 -10.50 -0.40
N VAL A 267 -4.02 -11.32 -1.23
CA VAL A 267 -3.39 -10.87 -2.48
C VAL A 267 -4.36 -10.55 -3.62
N TRP A 268 -5.64 -10.94 -3.51
CA TRP A 268 -6.66 -10.72 -4.55
C TRP A 268 -7.35 -9.35 -4.48
N LEU A 269 -7.20 -8.64 -3.36
CA LEU A 269 -7.93 -7.42 -3.07
C LEU A 269 -7.00 -6.19 -3.15
N ASN A 270 -7.50 -5.09 -3.69
CA ASN A 270 -6.84 -3.80 -3.58
C ASN A 270 -7.09 -3.20 -2.18
N ARG A 271 -6.06 -2.62 -1.57
CA ARG A 271 -6.12 -2.11 -0.19
C ARG A 271 -5.52 -0.72 -0.11
N LEU A 272 -6.32 0.27 0.30
CA LEU A 272 -5.84 1.59 0.69
C LEU A 272 -5.71 1.64 2.20
N MET A 273 -4.52 1.87 2.71
CA MET A 273 -4.22 1.85 4.14
C MET A 273 -3.47 3.10 4.58
N SER A 274 -3.84 3.63 5.76
CA SER A 274 -3.16 4.77 6.40
C SER A 274 -2.89 4.49 7.87
N SER A 275 -1.78 5.02 8.42
CA SER A 275 -1.39 4.90 9.82
C SER A 275 -1.40 6.25 10.55
#